data_28f0a11a6a73092e22441a31884e0992
#
_entry.id   28f0a11a6a73092e22441a31884e0992
#
_cell.length_a   1.000
_cell.length_b   1.000
_cell.length_c   1.000
_cell.angle_alpha   90.00
_cell.angle_beta   90.00
_cell.angle_gamma   90.00
#
_symmetry.space_group_name_H-M   'P 1'
#
loop_
_entity.id
_entity.type
_entity.pdbx_description
1 polymer ?
#
loop_
_entity_poly.entity_id
_entity_poly.type
_entity_poly.pdbx_seq_one_letter_code
_entity_poly.pdbx_strand_id
1 'polypeptide(L)'
;LFAVMNYINLTVAQTGFRAKEMAARRLLGASRGEIILKLILESTFLCVVAFVIALFLAAAVEPGASRLLGSKIGVWQDMTPAVVACYAAFIVVLGVVAGFIPAMMVSRYKPVDIVRGSFRHRTKMFYSKVLITIQNVITIVLIATSLTIGLQIRHLISAPMGYNTADILDVSTEIFTGKPQIAQFREELLREPCVEAVALGCGTPHDRGNNNTMQYGPDRMIGFQIFIGDSTYFRILGLERLRDNHLARMNDDNMVFINQHALRELGIAEDAEEFKVGMDYSYPYQIAGIYRDFQIGSALDKPQSAMLWQTDDIADMYPWNIL
;
A
#
# COMPACT_ATOMS: atom_id res chain seq x y z
N LEU A 1 -21.01 10.24 -0.61
CA LEU A 1 -21.33 11.28 0.36
C LEU A 1 -21.14 12.69 -0.22
N PHE A 2 -19.98 13.02 -0.78
CA PHE A 2 -19.64 14.32 -1.39
C PHE A 2 -20.65 14.77 -2.45
N ALA A 3 -20.92 13.89 -3.44
CA ALA A 3 -21.86 14.17 -4.52
C ALA A 3 -23.29 14.44 -3.97
N VAL A 4 -23.73 13.69 -2.96
CA VAL A 4 -25.03 13.90 -2.32
C VAL A 4 -25.07 15.24 -1.59
N MET A 5 -24.03 15.59 -0.83
CA MET A 5 -23.95 16.90 -0.16
C MET A 5 -23.97 18.06 -1.17
N ASN A 6 -23.22 17.93 -2.27
CA ASN A 6 -23.20 18.92 -3.34
C ASN A 6 -24.58 19.07 -4.01
N TYR A 7 -25.25 17.94 -4.30
CA TYR A 7 -26.60 17.94 -4.85
C TYR A 7 -27.60 18.60 -3.90
N ILE A 8 -27.57 18.27 -2.60
CA ILE A 8 -28.43 18.89 -1.59
C ILE A 8 -28.17 20.40 -1.56
N ASN A 9 -26.92 20.83 -1.53
CA ASN A 9 -26.53 22.24 -1.47
C ASN A 9 -27.04 23.01 -2.70
N LEU A 10 -26.84 22.45 -3.91
CA LEU A 10 -27.33 23.03 -5.17
C LEU A 10 -28.87 23.14 -5.17
N THR A 11 -29.55 22.08 -4.74
CA THR A 11 -31.02 22.03 -4.68
C THR A 11 -31.57 23.01 -3.64
N VAL A 12 -30.88 23.15 -2.50
CA VAL A 12 -31.24 24.16 -1.47
C VAL A 12 -30.98 25.57 -2.01
N ALA A 13 -29.93 25.83 -2.76
CA ALA A 13 -29.69 27.13 -3.40
C ALA A 13 -30.78 27.49 -4.41
N GLN A 14 -31.29 26.52 -5.17
CA GLN A 14 -32.38 26.70 -6.15
C GLN A 14 -33.77 26.75 -5.52
N THR A 15 -33.93 26.53 -4.20
CA THR A 15 -35.23 26.45 -3.50
C THR A 15 -36.10 27.69 -3.76
N GLY A 16 -35.51 28.87 -4.00
CA GLY A 16 -36.24 30.10 -4.29
C GLY A 16 -37.13 30.00 -5.53
N PHE A 17 -36.60 29.46 -6.60
CA PHE A 17 -37.31 29.25 -7.85
C PHE A 17 -38.33 28.11 -7.72
N ARG A 18 -37.89 26.97 -7.14
CA ARG A 18 -38.74 25.80 -6.91
C ARG A 18 -39.86 26.08 -5.93
N ALA A 19 -39.67 26.94 -4.91
CA ALA A 19 -40.72 27.31 -3.97
C ALA A 19 -41.91 28.03 -4.65
N LYS A 20 -41.68 28.86 -5.66
CA LYS A 20 -42.76 29.52 -6.41
C LYS A 20 -43.60 28.49 -7.17
N GLU A 21 -42.97 27.55 -7.88
CA GLU A 21 -43.68 26.46 -8.57
C GLU A 21 -44.52 25.62 -7.60
N MET A 22 -43.93 25.21 -6.48
CA MET A 22 -44.58 24.39 -5.48
C MET A 22 -45.71 25.14 -4.76
N ALA A 23 -45.55 26.44 -4.52
CA ALA A 23 -46.65 27.28 -3.99
C ALA A 23 -47.82 27.34 -4.94
N ALA A 24 -47.58 27.54 -6.23
CA ALA A 24 -48.65 27.53 -7.25
C ALA A 24 -49.37 26.17 -7.27
N ARG A 25 -48.66 25.06 -7.24
CA ARG A 25 -49.27 23.72 -7.17
C ARG A 25 -50.12 23.51 -5.92
N ARG A 26 -49.67 23.99 -4.76
CA ARG A 26 -50.41 23.91 -3.50
C ARG A 26 -51.69 24.78 -3.51
N LEU A 27 -51.63 25.94 -4.16
CA LEU A 27 -52.84 26.76 -4.35
C LEU A 27 -53.86 26.07 -5.26
N LEU A 28 -53.40 25.22 -6.18
CA LEU A 28 -54.24 24.40 -7.06
C LEU A 28 -54.69 23.07 -6.41
N GLY A 29 -54.40 22.86 -5.11
CA GLY A 29 -54.90 21.73 -4.35
C GLY A 29 -53.89 20.58 -4.11
N ALA A 30 -52.64 20.68 -4.55
CA ALA A 30 -51.65 19.63 -4.30
C ALA A 30 -51.36 19.50 -2.81
N SER A 31 -51.30 18.26 -2.33
CA SER A 31 -50.95 17.93 -0.94
C SER A 31 -49.43 18.08 -0.69
N ARG A 32 -49.05 18.21 0.60
CA ARG A 32 -47.61 18.22 0.97
C ARG A 32 -46.91 16.94 0.60
N GLY A 33 -47.57 15.79 0.75
CA GLY A 33 -47.01 14.48 0.43
C GLY A 33 -46.71 14.32 -1.04
N GLU A 34 -47.58 14.79 -1.93
CA GLU A 34 -47.37 14.76 -3.39
C GLU A 34 -46.11 15.58 -3.80
N ILE A 35 -45.91 16.74 -3.17
CA ILE A 35 -44.74 17.57 -3.45
C ILE A 35 -43.44 16.88 -2.99
N ILE A 36 -43.45 16.29 -1.79
CA ILE A 36 -42.28 15.54 -1.26
C ILE A 36 -42.01 14.34 -2.14
N LEU A 37 -43.01 13.56 -2.49
CA LEU A 37 -42.86 12.39 -3.35
C LEU A 37 -42.30 12.77 -4.73
N LYS A 38 -42.82 13.84 -5.35
CA LYS A 38 -42.29 14.34 -6.64
C LYS A 38 -40.80 14.65 -6.56
N LEU A 39 -40.37 15.37 -5.52
CA LEU A 39 -38.95 15.75 -5.36
C LEU A 39 -38.04 14.54 -5.09
N ILE A 40 -38.52 13.56 -4.32
CA ILE A 40 -37.81 12.31 -4.09
C ILE A 40 -37.68 11.50 -5.39
N LEU A 41 -38.78 11.38 -6.16
CA LEU A 41 -38.74 10.67 -7.45
C LEU A 41 -37.78 11.35 -8.45
N GLU A 42 -37.81 12.69 -8.53
CA GLU A 42 -36.87 13.46 -9.36
C GLU A 42 -35.40 13.18 -8.97
N SER A 43 -35.11 13.22 -7.67
CA SER A 43 -33.77 12.92 -7.16
C SER A 43 -33.34 11.48 -7.43
N THR A 44 -34.25 10.52 -7.21
CA THR A 44 -33.98 9.10 -7.46
C THR A 44 -33.74 8.84 -8.95
N PHE A 45 -34.52 9.45 -9.82
CA PHE A 45 -34.34 9.36 -11.27
C PHE A 45 -32.96 9.89 -11.69
N LEU A 46 -32.54 11.05 -11.16
CA LEU A 46 -31.20 11.59 -11.42
C LEU A 46 -30.09 10.66 -10.90
N CYS A 47 -30.27 10.02 -9.74
CA CYS A 47 -29.33 9.04 -9.23
C CYS A 47 -29.22 7.81 -10.15
N VAL A 48 -30.33 7.33 -10.71
CA VAL A 48 -30.34 6.22 -11.68
C VAL A 48 -29.54 6.58 -12.93
N VAL A 49 -29.84 7.76 -13.51
CA VAL A 49 -29.13 8.22 -14.72
C VAL A 49 -27.63 8.37 -14.46
N ALA A 50 -27.27 9.01 -13.34
CA ALA A 50 -25.86 9.17 -12.96
C ALA A 50 -25.16 7.82 -12.74
N PHE A 51 -25.84 6.84 -12.13
CA PHE A 51 -25.31 5.51 -11.92
C PHE A 51 -25.06 4.75 -13.23
N VAL A 52 -26.01 4.83 -14.18
CA VAL A 52 -25.85 4.22 -15.51
C VAL A 52 -24.63 4.81 -16.22
N ILE A 53 -24.47 6.13 -16.20
CA ILE A 53 -23.30 6.80 -16.76
C ILE A 53 -22.00 6.32 -16.06
N ALA A 54 -22.03 6.23 -14.72
CA ALA A 54 -20.88 5.77 -13.93
C ALA A 54 -20.48 4.32 -14.28
N LEU A 55 -21.43 3.43 -14.53
CA LEU A 55 -21.15 2.06 -14.97
C LEU A 55 -20.45 2.02 -16.33
N PHE A 56 -20.90 2.81 -17.28
CA PHE A 56 -20.23 2.90 -18.59
C PHE A 56 -18.81 3.47 -18.47
N LEU A 57 -18.63 4.49 -17.64
CA LEU A 57 -17.30 5.05 -17.38
C LEU A 57 -16.38 4.04 -16.68
N ALA A 58 -16.90 3.31 -15.69
CA ALA A 58 -16.15 2.27 -15.00
C ALA A 58 -15.69 1.17 -15.97
N ALA A 59 -16.60 0.70 -16.84
CA ALA A 59 -16.28 -0.29 -17.88
C ALA A 59 -15.24 0.24 -18.88
N ALA A 60 -15.27 1.52 -19.24
CA ALA A 60 -14.29 2.13 -20.14
C ALA A 60 -12.88 2.21 -19.51
N VAL A 61 -12.78 2.41 -18.19
CA VAL A 61 -11.51 2.51 -17.46
C VAL A 61 -10.97 1.14 -17.03
N GLU A 62 -11.83 0.11 -16.96
CA GLU A 62 -11.51 -1.26 -16.51
C GLU A 62 -10.21 -1.83 -17.11
N PRO A 63 -9.94 -1.78 -18.45
CA PRO A 63 -8.74 -2.37 -19.01
C PRO A 63 -7.45 -1.71 -18.52
N GLY A 64 -7.49 -0.38 -18.34
CA GLY A 64 -6.37 0.39 -17.79
C GLY A 64 -6.11 0.07 -16.32
N ALA A 65 -7.17 0.04 -15.52
CA ALA A 65 -7.10 -0.28 -14.11
C ALA A 65 -6.59 -1.72 -13.86
N SER A 66 -7.07 -2.69 -14.64
CA SER A 66 -6.63 -4.09 -14.55
C SER A 66 -5.13 -4.25 -14.85
N ARG A 67 -4.60 -3.51 -15.83
CA ARG A 67 -3.16 -3.51 -16.14
C ARG A 67 -2.32 -2.90 -15.01
N LEU A 68 -2.78 -1.79 -14.45
CA LEU A 68 -2.06 -1.09 -13.37
C LEU A 68 -2.04 -1.89 -12.06
N LEU A 69 -3.14 -2.59 -11.75
CA LEU A 69 -3.29 -3.32 -10.50
C LEU A 69 -2.82 -4.78 -10.60
N GLY A 70 -2.44 -5.25 -11.79
CA GLY A 70 -2.05 -6.64 -12.00
C GLY A 70 -3.15 -7.68 -11.70
N SER A 71 -4.42 -7.22 -11.59
CA SER A 71 -5.56 -8.04 -11.23
C SER A 71 -6.69 -7.90 -12.25
N LYS A 72 -7.41 -8.97 -12.50
CA LYS A 72 -8.58 -8.93 -13.39
C LYS A 72 -9.76 -8.31 -12.64
N ILE A 73 -10.17 -7.12 -13.06
CA ILE A 73 -11.39 -6.45 -12.61
C ILE A 73 -12.43 -6.71 -13.70
N GLY A 74 -13.61 -7.22 -13.32
CA GLY A 74 -14.67 -7.52 -14.29
C GLY A 74 -15.97 -6.80 -13.91
N VAL A 75 -16.17 -5.56 -14.38
CA VAL A 75 -17.36 -4.76 -14.06
C VAL A 75 -18.64 -5.50 -14.41
N TRP A 76 -18.68 -6.16 -15.56
CA TRP A 76 -19.85 -6.91 -16.02
C TRP A 76 -19.90 -8.35 -15.52
N GLN A 77 -18.74 -8.98 -15.30
CA GLN A 77 -18.65 -10.38 -14.88
C GLN A 77 -19.10 -10.58 -13.43
N ASP A 78 -18.90 -9.54 -12.59
CA ASP A 78 -19.28 -9.57 -11.18
C ASP A 78 -20.74 -9.14 -10.92
N MET A 79 -21.51 -8.82 -11.98
CA MET A 79 -22.92 -8.42 -11.90
C MET A 79 -23.87 -9.60 -11.63
N THR A 80 -23.78 -10.16 -10.43
CA THR A 80 -24.74 -11.16 -9.98
C THR A 80 -26.11 -10.50 -9.65
N PRO A 81 -27.23 -11.24 -9.65
CA PRO A 81 -28.54 -10.71 -9.26
C PRO A 81 -28.54 -10.06 -7.88
N ALA A 82 -27.76 -10.59 -6.94
CA ALA A 82 -27.61 -10.03 -5.60
C ALA A 82 -26.90 -8.67 -5.62
N VAL A 83 -25.83 -8.53 -6.41
CA VAL A 83 -25.11 -7.28 -6.57
C VAL A 83 -25.99 -6.21 -7.24
N VAL A 84 -26.73 -6.59 -8.28
CA VAL A 84 -27.69 -5.69 -8.92
C VAL A 84 -28.76 -5.22 -7.93
N ALA A 85 -29.31 -6.11 -7.10
CA ALA A 85 -30.27 -5.76 -6.06
C ALA A 85 -29.68 -4.81 -5.01
N CYS A 86 -28.43 -5.04 -4.59
CA CYS A 86 -27.72 -4.13 -3.69
C CYS A 86 -27.52 -2.74 -4.30
N TYR A 87 -27.12 -2.65 -5.56
CA TYR A 87 -27.00 -1.36 -6.25
C TYR A 87 -28.34 -0.65 -6.40
N ALA A 88 -29.41 -1.37 -6.76
CA ALA A 88 -30.74 -0.80 -6.85
C ALA A 88 -31.21 -0.24 -5.49
N ALA A 89 -31.05 -1.02 -4.42
CA ALA A 89 -31.37 -0.55 -3.07
C ALA A 89 -30.54 0.68 -2.67
N PHE A 90 -29.23 0.66 -2.97
CA PHE A 90 -28.34 1.78 -2.69
C PHE A 90 -28.75 3.07 -3.43
N ILE A 91 -29.11 2.98 -4.72
CA ILE A 91 -29.57 4.11 -5.52
C ILE A 91 -30.88 4.69 -4.96
N VAL A 92 -31.82 3.83 -4.57
CA VAL A 92 -33.07 4.26 -3.97
C VAL A 92 -32.81 5.00 -2.65
N VAL A 93 -31.98 4.44 -1.77
CA VAL A 93 -31.62 5.08 -0.50
C VAL A 93 -30.93 6.43 -0.75
N LEU A 94 -29.96 6.51 -1.68
CA LEU A 94 -29.31 7.77 -2.04
C LEU A 94 -30.32 8.80 -2.60
N GLY A 95 -31.19 8.39 -3.49
CA GLY A 95 -32.22 9.26 -4.08
C GLY A 95 -33.17 9.80 -3.03
N VAL A 96 -33.63 8.95 -2.10
CA VAL A 96 -34.49 9.36 -0.97
C VAL A 96 -33.75 10.34 -0.07
N VAL A 97 -32.51 10.04 0.38
CA VAL A 97 -31.72 10.92 1.26
C VAL A 97 -31.46 12.27 0.58
N ALA A 98 -31.05 12.25 -0.69
CA ALA A 98 -30.74 13.45 -1.45
C ALA A 98 -31.98 14.32 -1.69
N GLY A 99 -33.14 13.70 -1.94
CA GLY A 99 -34.41 14.40 -2.21
C GLY A 99 -35.16 14.84 -0.97
N PHE A 100 -35.05 14.10 0.14
CA PHE A 100 -35.87 14.32 1.33
C PHE A 100 -35.56 15.64 2.04
N ILE A 101 -34.28 16.00 2.19
CA ILE A 101 -33.89 17.24 2.87
C ILE A 101 -34.40 18.48 2.14
N PRO A 102 -34.19 18.65 0.82
CA PRO A 102 -34.77 19.78 0.07
C PRO A 102 -36.27 19.76 0.05
N ALA A 103 -36.91 18.56 -0.05
CA ALA A 103 -38.34 18.40 -0.06
C ALA A 103 -38.98 18.89 1.24
N MET A 104 -38.42 18.51 2.38
CA MET A 104 -38.86 18.99 3.69
C MET A 104 -38.74 20.52 3.81
N MET A 105 -37.64 21.10 3.31
CA MET A 105 -37.45 22.54 3.33
C MET A 105 -38.50 23.26 2.52
N VAL A 106 -38.77 22.82 1.27
CA VAL A 106 -39.74 23.43 0.38
C VAL A 106 -41.18 23.28 0.90
N SER A 107 -41.50 22.09 1.45
CA SER A 107 -42.86 21.80 1.93
C SER A 107 -43.33 22.59 3.17
N ARG A 108 -42.36 23.11 3.95
CA ARG A 108 -42.63 23.90 5.16
C ARG A 108 -43.09 25.33 4.88
N TYR A 109 -42.87 25.85 3.68
CA TYR A 109 -43.27 27.24 3.35
C TYR A 109 -44.77 27.36 3.13
N LYS A 110 -45.32 28.46 3.66
CA LYS A 110 -46.72 28.82 3.42
C LYS A 110 -46.86 29.41 2.01
N PRO A 111 -47.77 28.91 1.16
CA PRO A 111 -47.93 29.40 -0.22
C PRO A 111 -48.18 30.91 -0.30
N VAL A 112 -48.98 31.45 0.66
CA VAL A 112 -49.33 32.87 0.71
C VAL A 112 -48.13 33.78 0.91
N ASP A 113 -47.16 33.39 1.74
CA ASP A 113 -45.94 34.18 2.01
C ASP A 113 -45.00 34.25 0.79
N ILE A 114 -45.02 33.20 -0.02
CA ILE A 114 -44.23 33.14 -1.26
C ILE A 114 -44.82 34.04 -2.34
N VAL A 115 -46.16 34.04 -2.49
CA VAL A 115 -46.85 34.85 -3.49
C VAL A 115 -46.78 36.34 -3.14
N ARG A 116 -46.83 36.71 -1.86
CA ARG A 116 -46.70 38.09 -1.38
C ARG A 116 -45.28 38.65 -1.45
N GLY A 117 -44.30 37.88 -1.89
CA GLY A 117 -42.90 38.32 -2.01
C GLY A 117 -42.15 38.54 -0.69
N SER A 118 -42.81 38.24 0.46
CA SER A 118 -42.20 38.38 1.79
C SER A 118 -41.18 37.27 2.13
N PHE A 119 -40.70 36.58 1.11
CA PHE A 119 -39.80 35.45 1.24
C PHE A 119 -38.37 35.89 1.67
N ARG A 120 -38.14 35.92 2.97
CA ARG A 120 -36.87 36.41 3.54
C ARG A 120 -35.79 35.31 3.49
N HIS A 121 -34.75 35.56 2.73
CA HIS A 121 -33.60 34.64 2.45
C HIS A 121 -32.75 34.22 3.66
N ARG A 122 -33.07 34.69 4.89
CA ARG A 122 -32.13 34.63 6.03
C ARG A 122 -31.81 33.22 6.55
N THR A 123 -32.80 32.31 6.54
CA THR A 123 -32.59 30.95 7.10
C THR A 123 -31.87 30.00 6.13
N LYS A 124 -31.93 30.28 4.84
CA LYS A 124 -31.33 29.45 3.79
C LYS A 124 -29.79 29.48 3.80
N MET A 125 -29.21 30.66 4.08
CA MET A 125 -27.74 30.82 4.05
C MET A 125 -27.03 30.05 5.14
N PHE A 126 -27.66 29.75 6.28
CA PHE A 126 -27.03 29.04 7.38
C PHE A 126 -26.78 27.58 7.01
N TYR A 127 -27.78 26.84 6.55
CA TYR A 127 -27.63 25.42 6.17
C TYR A 127 -26.66 25.24 5.01
N SER A 128 -26.75 26.10 3.99
CA SER A 128 -25.83 26.04 2.86
C SER A 128 -24.38 26.31 3.31
N LYS A 129 -24.15 27.31 4.17
CA LYS A 129 -22.82 27.59 4.72
C LYS A 129 -22.26 26.43 5.53
N VAL A 130 -23.07 25.81 6.40
CA VAL A 130 -22.67 24.64 7.19
C VAL A 130 -22.27 23.47 6.28
N LEU A 131 -23.11 23.14 5.28
CA LEU A 131 -22.84 22.06 4.33
C LEU A 131 -21.56 22.33 3.52
N ILE A 132 -21.37 23.56 3.02
CA ILE A 132 -20.15 23.94 2.28
C ILE A 132 -18.92 23.86 3.19
N THR A 133 -19.02 24.32 4.44
CA THR A 133 -17.91 24.26 5.39
C THR A 133 -17.50 22.80 5.66
N ILE A 134 -18.48 21.94 5.95
CA ILE A 134 -18.20 20.50 6.16
C ILE A 134 -17.57 19.88 4.91
N GLN A 135 -18.12 20.19 3.73
CA GLN A 135 -17.58 19.71 2.46
C GLN A 135 -16.12 20.15 2.27
N ASN A 136 -15.81 21.44 2.50
CA ASN A 136 -14.47 21.96 2.36
C ASN A 136 -13.49 21.30 3.35
N VAL A 137 -13.90 21.12 4.61
CA VAL A 137 -13.09 20.41 5.62
C VAL A 137 -12.75 19.00 5.14
N ILE A 138 -13.76 18.23 4.71
CA ILE A 138 -13.52 16.88 4.20
C ILE A 138 -12.61 16.90 2.96
N THR A 139 -12.81 17.85 2.04
CA THR A 139 -11.95 17.99 0.85
C THR A 139 -10.49 18.24 1.22
N ILE A 140 -10.26 19.18 2.13
CA ILE A 140 -8.91 19.51 2.59
C ILE A 140 -8.26 18.28 3.26
N VAL A 141 -8.99 17.57 4.11
CA VAL A 141 -8.50 16.33 4.76
C VAL A 141 -8.14 15.27 3.72
N LEU A 142 -8.99 15.04 2.72
CA LEU A 142 -8.72 14.05 1.67
C LEU A 142 -7.51 14.43 0.81
N ILE A 143 -7.38 15.70 0.43
CA ILE A 143 -6.23 16.19 -0.34
C ILE A 143 -4.95 16.04 0.49
N ALA A 144 -4.97 16.49 1.75
CA ALA A 144 -3.82 16.39 2.64
C ALA A 144 -3.40 14.93 2.86
N THR A 145 -4.36 14.04 3.11
CA THR A 145 -4.10 12.60 3.27
C THR A 145 -3.52 11.98 2.00
N SER A 146 -4.10 12.26 0.83
CA SER A 146 -3.61 11.75 -0.45
C SER A 146 -2.19 12.23 -0.75
N LEU A 147 -1.91 13.51 -0.49
CA LEU A 147 -0.59 14.09 -0.68
C LEU A 147 0.43 13.45 0.28
N THR A 148 0.06 13.29 1.54
CA THR A 148 0.92 12.64 2.55
C THR A 148 1.25 11.20 2.16
N ILE A 149 0.24 10.40 1.76
CA ILE A 149 0.45 9.03 1.30
C ILE A 149 1.37 9.01 0.07
N GLY A 150 1.13 9.89 -0.92
CA GLY A 150 1.98 9.99 -2.11
C GLY A 150 3.44 10.31 -1.77
N LEU A 151 3.69 11.24 -0.85
CA LEU A 151 5.03 11.57 -0.38
C LEU A 151 5.67 10.41 0.39
N GLN A 152 4.91 9.70 1.23
CA GLN A 152 5.40 8.53 1.96
C GLN A 152 5.79 7.40 1.00
N ILE A 153 4.95 7.07 0.02
CA ILE A 153 5.25 6.06 -1.01
C ILE A 153 6.51 6.45 -1.78
N ARG A 154 6.60 7.71 -2.22
CA ARG A 154 7.79 8.20 -2.91
C ARG A 154 9.05 8.06 -2.06
N HIS A 155 8.97 8.41 -0.78
CA HIS A 155 10.08 8.27 0.16
C HIS A 155 10.50 6.79 0.32
N LEU A 156 9.54 5.88 0.47
CA LEU A 156 9.81 4.44 0.58
C LEU A 156 10.48 3.86 -0.67
N ILE A 157 10.00 4.25 -1.86
CA ILE A 157 10.58 3.78 -3.14
C ILE A 157 12.00 4.33 -3.35
N SER A 158 12.27 5.55 -2.89
CA SER A 158 13.57 6.21 -3.04
C SER A 158 14.52 5.99 -1.86
N ALA A 159 14.10 5.29 -0.82
CA ALA A 159 14.95 5.00 0.33
C ALA A 159 16.13 4.11 -0.08
N PRO A 160 17.36 4.47 0.30
CA PRO A 160 18.52 3.63 0.02
C PRO A 160 18.40 2.32 0.79
N MET A 161 18.40 1.21 0.07
CA MET A 161 18.30 -0.12 0.67
C MET A 161 19.63 -0.57 1.30
N GLY A 162 20.74 0.11 1.01
CA GLY A 162 22.06 -0.27 1.50
C GLY A 162 22.69 -1.44 0.74
N TYR A 163 22.07 -1.88 -0.34
CA TYR A 163 22.57 -2.86 -1.28
C TYR A 163 22.14 -2.50 -2.70
N ASN A 164 22.79 -3.08 -3.70
CA ASN A 164 22.46 -2.87 -5.10
C ASN A 164 21.15 -3.58 -5.45
N THR A 165 20.21 -2.83 -6.06
CA THR A 165 18.91 -3.33 -6.52
C THR A 165 18.73 -3.21 -8.03
N ALA A 166 19.72 -2.62 -8.72
CA ALA A 166 19.69 -2.41 -10.16
C ALA A 166 20.47 -3.48 -10.88
N ASP A 167 19.96 -3.90 -12.03
CA ASP A 167 20.64 -4.82 -12.95
C ASP A 167 21.01 -6.19 -12.35
N ILE A 168 20.30 -6.61 -11.30
CA ILE A 168 20.45 -7.94 -10.68
C ILE A 168 19.22 -8.78 -11.03
N LEU A 169 19.47 -9.98 -11.55
CA LEU A 169 18.48 -11.02 -11.71
C LEU A 169 18.65 -12.07 -10.61
N ASP A 170 17.64 -12.25 -9.78
CA ASP A 170 17.60 -13.29 -8.75
C ASP A 170 16.76 -14.48 -9.24
N VAL A 171 17.41 -15.63 -9.38
CA VAL A 171 16.79 -16.87 -9.84
C VAL A 171 16.78 -17.89 -8.72
N SER A 172 15.61 -18.32 -8.29
CA SER A 172 15.48 -19.41 -7.30
C SER A 172 15.95 -20.73 -7.89
N THR A 173 16.75 -21.44 -7.13
CA THR A 173 17.28 -22.76 -7.53
C THR A 173 16.26 -23.88 -7.34
N GLU A 174 15.12 -23.64 -6.74
CA GLU A 174 14.04 -24.63 -6.58
C GLU A 174 13.51 -25.18 -7.91
N ILE A 175 13.73 -24.46 -9.02
CA ILE A 175 13.35 -24.91 -10.36
C ILE A 175 14.25 -26.01 -10.91
N PHE A 176 15.42 -26.25 -10.31
CA PHE A 176 16.39 -27.24 -10.76
C PHE A 176 16.28 -28.54 -9.98
N THR A 177 16.51 -29.67 -10.64
CA THR A 177 16.41 -30.99 -10.04
C THR A 177 17.70 -31.47 -9.38
N GLY A 178 18.78 -30.67 -9.40
CA GLY A 178 20.03 -31.01 -8.73
C GLY A 178 21.20 -30.09 -9.07
N LYS A 179 22.28 -30.24 -8.29
CA LYS A 179 23.51 -29.44 -8.41
C LYS A 179 24.11 -29.40 -9.82
N PRO A 180 24.12 -30.48 -10.64
CA PRO A 180 24.67 -30.43 -11.98
C PRO A 180 23.95 -29.45 -12.89
N GLN A 181 22.63 -29.34 -12.75
CA GLN A 181 21.84 -28.40 -13.55
C GLN A 181 22.11 -26.94 -13.15
N ILE A 182 22.31 -26.69 -11.86
CA ILE A 182 22.69 -25.35 -11.35
C ILE A 182 24.05 -24.95 -11.92
N ALA A 183 25.01 -25.86 -11.89
CA ALA A 183 26.36 -25.60 -12.43
C ALA A 183 26.33 -25.33 -13.94
N GLN A 184 25.59 -26.14 -14.70
CA GLN A 184 25.41 -25.96 -16.14
C GLN A 184 24.73 -24.62 -16.44
N PHE A 185 23.66 -24.28 -15.74
CA PHE A 185 22.95 -23.01 -15.92
C PHE A 185 23.85 -21.82 -15.65
N ARG A 186 24.65 -21.87 -14.57
CA ARG A 186 25.65 -20.85 -14.26
C ARG A 186 26.65 -20.67 -15.40
N GLU A 187 27.18 -21.77 -15.97
CA GLU A 187 28.12 -21.70 -17.07
C GLU A 187 27.49 -21.14 -18.35
N GLU A 188 26.25 -21.46 -18.62
CA GLU A 188 25.53 -20.93 -19.78
C GLU A 188 25.26 -19.42 -19.61
N LEU A 189 24.85 -18.96 -18.42
CA LEU A 189 24.68 -17.54 -18.13
C LEU A 189 25.97 -16.75 -18.32
N LEU A 190 27.11 -17.27 -17.89
CA LEU A 190 28.41 -16.60 -18.05
C LEU A 190 28.86 -16.47 -19.51
N ARG A 191 28.22 -17.19 -20.45
CA ARG A 191 28.49 -17.06 -21.91
C ARG A 191 27.67 -15.95 -22.55
N GLU A 192 26.63 -15.47 -21.88
CA GLU A 192 25.77 -14.42 -22.42
C GLU A 192 26.48 -13.05 -22.34
N PRO A 193 26.56 -12.29 -23.45
CA PRO A 193 27.29 -11.02 -23.47
C PRO A 193 26.73 -9.93 -22.56
N CYS A 194 25.45 -10.07 -22.12
CA CYS A 194 24.79 -9.13 -21.23
C CYS A 194 24.99 -9.46 -19.74
N VAL A 195 25.64 -10.59 -19.42
CA VAL A 195 25.88 -11.05 -18.05
C VAL A 195 27.30 -10.72 -17.66
N GLU A 196 27.48 -9.86 -16.65
CA GLU A 196 28.79 -9.44 -16.15
C GLU A 196 29.37 -10.45 -15.14
N ALA A 197 28.53 -10.97 -14.27
CA ALA A 197 28.93 -11.92 -13.24
C ALA A 197 27.76 -12.83 -12.86
N VAL A 198 28.06 -14.02 -12.37
CA VAL A 198 27.08 -14.96 -11.81
C VAL A 198 27.64 -15.49 -10.49
N ALA A 199 26.80 -15.42 -9.45
CA ALA A 199 27.14 -15.91 -8.12
C ALA A 199 26.07 -16.84 -7.57
N LEU A 200 26.45 -17.67 -6.63
CA LEU A 200 25.58 -18.57 -5.91
C LEU A 200 25.44 -18.12 -4.45
N GLY A 201 24.26 -18.22 -3.89
CA GLY A 201 24.02 -17.84 -2.51
C GLY A 201 22.82 -18.53 -1.87
N CYS A 202 22.70 -18.38 -0.56
CA CYS A 202 21.52 -18.78 0.21
C CYS A 202 20.92 -17.55 0.87
N GLY A 203 19.80 -17.10 0.32
CA GLY A 203 19.05 -15.95 0.76
C GLY A 203 19.58 -14.61 0.25
N THR A 204 18.68 -13.71 -0.10
CA THR A 204 18.97 -12.34 -0.48
C THR A 204 18.39 -11.37 0.54
N PRO A 205 18.87 -10.11 0.62
CA PRO A 205 18.25 -9.12 1.49
C PRO A 205 16.74 -8.94 1.22
N HIS A 206 16.29 -9.20 -0.01
CA HIS A 206 14.87 -9.11 -0.40
C HIS A 206 14.04 -10.24 0.20
N ASP A 207 14.49 -11.48 0.16
CA ASP A 207 13.79 -12.66 0.67
C ASP A 207 14.06 -12.93 2.16
N ARG A 208 14.86 -12.07 2.81
CA ARG A 208 15.29 -12.14 4.22
C ARG A 208 16.27 -13.27 4.55
N GLY A 209 16.66 -14.10 3.59
CA GLY A 209 17.55 -15.22 3.86
C GLY A 209 16.99 -16.21 4.90
N ASN A 210 17.89 -16.87 5.61
CA ASN A 210 17.54 -17.81 6.67
C ASN A 210 17.51 -17.09 8.03
N ASN A 211 16.41 -17.22 8.75
CA ASN A 211 16.28 -16.67 10.10
C ASN A 211 16.74 -17.72 11.13
N ASN A 212 17.73 -17.37 11.93
CA ASN A 212 18.16 -18.18 13.06
C ASN A 212 18.16 -17.33 14.34
N THR A 213 17.47 -17.83 15.36
CA THR A 213 17.44 -17.18 16.67
C THR A 213 18.39 -17.91 17.60
N MET A 214 19.42 -17.21 18.04
CA MET A 214 20.47 -17.76 18.90
C MET A 214 20.29 -17.26 20.34
N GLN A 215 20.57 -18.13 21.29
CA GLN A 215 20.57 -17.75 22.68
C GLN A 215 21.84 -16.95 23.01
N TYR A 216 21.70 -15.81 23.66
CA TYR A 216 22.77 -14.92 24.07
C TYR A 216 22.71 -14.70 25.58
N GLY A 217 23.40 -15.60 26.32
CA GLY A 217 23.32 -15.68 27.76
C GLY A 217 22.02 -16.33 28.26
N PRO A 218 21.77 -16.31 29.58
CA PRO A 218 20.68 -17.07 30.20
C PRO A 218 19.27 -16.55 29.82
N ASP A 219 19.10 -15.25 29.60
CA ASP A 219 17.79 -14.59 29.54
C ASP A 219 17.51 -13.90 28.21
N ARG A 220 18.41 -13.98 27.22
CA ARG A 220 18.28 -13.22 25.98
C ARG A 220 18.38 -14.09 24.74
N MET A 221 17.51 -13.82 23.76
CA MET A 221 17.55 -14.40 22.43
C MET A 221 17.81 -13.29 21.41
N ILE A 222 18.67 -13.55 20.44
CA ILE A 222 18.97 -12.64 19.32
C ILE A 222 18.65 -13.34 18.02
N GLY A 223 17.83 -12.72 17.19
CA GLY A 223 17.49 -13.21 15.85
C GLY A 223 18.46 -12.67 14.81
N PHE A 224 19.11 -13.56 14.07
CA PHE A 224 19.98 -13.20 12.96
C PHE A 224 19.35 -13.61 11.64
N GLN A 225 19.42 -12.72 10.67
CA GLN A 225 19.18 -13.06 9.27
C GLN A 225 20.51 -13.53 8.67
N ILE A 226 20.51 -14.76 8.17
CA ILE A 226 21.73 -15.42 7.69
C ILE A 226 21.75 -15.40 6.18
N PHE A 227 22.85 -14.92 5.62
CA PHE A 227 23.17 -14.93 4.20
C PHE A 227 24.46 -15.69 3.97
N ILE A 228 24.46 -16.61 3.02
CA ILE A 228 25.62 -17.42 2.68
C ILE A 228 25.91 -17.22 1.21
N GLY A 229 27.14 -16.97 0.85
CA GLY A 229 27.54 -16.77 -0.53
C GLY A 229 29.05 -16.72 -0.73
N ASP A 230 29.48 -16.74 -1.99
CA ASP A 230 30.88 -16.50 -2.33
C ASP A 230 31.22 -14.99 -2.31
N SER A 231 32.49 -14.65 -2.52
CA SER A 231 32.91 -13.26 -2.57
C SER A 231 32.24 -12.47 -3.72
N THR A 232 31.88 -13.14 -4.81
CA THR A 232 31.19 -12.56 -5.96
C THR A 232 29.75 -12.22 -5.60
N TYR A 233 29.09 -13.07 -4.81
CA TYR A 233 27.74 -12.85 -4.33
C TYR A 233 27.61 -11.54 -3.54
N PHE A 234 28.45 -11.33 -2.54
CA PHE A 234 28.43 -10.11 -1.74
C PHE A 234 28.87 -8.87 -2.53
N ARG A 235 29.75 -9.05 -3.53
CA ARG A 235 30.13 -7.97 -4.45
C ARG A 235 29.00 -7.55 -5.37
N ILE A 236 28.23 -8.49 -5.94
CA ILE A 236 27.06 -8.21 -6.78
C ILE A 236 26.02 -7.44 -5.96
N LEU A 237 25.75 -7.87 -4.72
CA LEU A 237 24.88 -7.17 -3.81
C LEU A 237 25.38 -5.77 -3.42
N GLY A 238 26.65 -5.45 -3.66
CA GLY A 238 27.22 -4.13 -3.39
C GLY A 238 27.17 -3.74 -1.91
N LEU A 239 27.24 -4.71 -1.01
CA LEU A 239 27.25 -4.47 0.43
C LEU A 239 28.52 -3.73 0.84
N GLU A 240 28.37 -2.61 1.53
CA GLU A 240 29.52 -1.79 1.97
C GLU A 240 30.20 -2.41 3.19
N ARG A 241 31.45 -2.87 2.99
CA ARG A 241 32.28 -3.40 4.07
C ARG A 241 32.98 -2.25 4.78
N LEU A 242 32.74 -2.10 6.07
CA LEU A 242 33.33 -1.05 6.90
C LEU A 242 34.65 -1.49 7.53
N ARG A 243 34.74 -2.78 7.89
CA ARG A 243 35.93 -3.38 8.48
C ARG A 243 36.16 -4.78 7.90
N ASP A 244 37.42 -5.10 7.64
CA ASP A 244 37.84 -6.43 7.22
C ASP A 244 39.05 -6.83 8.10
N ASN A 245 38.91 -7.92 8.84
CA ASN A 245 39.94 -8.40 9.74
C ASN A 245 40.99 -9.29 9.02
N HIS A 246 40.85 -9.46 7.69
CA HIS A 246 41.77 -10.23 6.85
C HIS A 246 42.09 -11.62 7.40
N LEU A 247 41.12 -12.30 7.99
CA LEU A 247 41.29 -13.64 8.55
C LEU A 247 41.57 -14.64 7.41
N ALA A 248 42.60 -15.43 7.56
CA ALA A 248 43.18 -16.22 6.48
C ALA A 248 42.37 -17.47 6.06
N ARG A 249 41.31 -17.82 6.76
CA ARG A 249 40.46 -18.99 6.48
C ARG A 249 39.00 -18.63 6.49
N MET A 250 38.46 -18.47 5.31
CA MET A 250 37.00 -18.10 5.14
C MET A 250 36.06 -19.32 5.15
N ASN A 251 36.58 -20.55 5.17
CA ASN A 251 35.79 -21.77 5.17
C ASN A 251 35.62 -22.38 6.57
N ASP A 252 35.74 -21.58 7.63
CA ASP A 252 35.46 -22.02 9.00
C ASP A 252 34.03 -21.64 9.37
N ASP A 253 33.23 -22.62 9.77
CA ASP A 253 31.82 -22.45 10.14
C ASP A 253 31.58 -21.45 11.28
N ASN A 254 32.65 -21.11 12.02
CA ASN A 254 32.59 -20.13 13.10
C ASN A 254 33.04 -18.72 12.70
N MET A 255 33.39 -18.50 11.43
CA MET A 255 33.85 -17.20 10.96
C MET A 255 32.79 -16.50 10.16
N VAL A 256 32.35 -15.32 10.62
CA VAL A 256 31.22 -14.60 10.08
C VAL A 256 31.49 -13.11 9.94
N PHE A 257 30.90 -12.52 8.93
CA PHE A 257 30.70 -11.07 8.90
C PHE A 257 29.38 -10.73 9.57
N ILE A 258 29.31 -9.58 10.22
CA ILE A 258 28.07 -9.09 10.84
C ILE A 258 27.82 -7.64 10.41
N ASN A 259 26.57 -7.20 10.52
CA ASN A 259 26.24 -5.79 10.25
C ASN A 259 26.36 -4.94 11.53
N GLN A 260 26.38 -3.62 11.39
CA GLN A 260 26.46 -2.70 12.53
C GLN A 260 25.29 -2.89 13.53
N HIS A 261 24.10 -3.26 13.04
CA HIS A 261 22.96 -3.51 13.90
C HIS A 261 23.22 -4.69 14.84
N ALA A 262 23.82 -5.77 14.33
CA ALA A 262 24.20 -6.92 15.15
C ALA A 262 25.20 -6.54 16.26
N LEU A 263 26.20 -5.69 15.95
CA LEU A 263 27.11 -5.17 16.98
C LEU A 263 26.36 -4.47 18.12
N ARG A 264 25.45 -3.57 17.75
CA ARG A 264 24.64 -2.84 18.75
C ARG A 264 23.72 -3.76 19.54
N GLU A 265 23.13 -4.74 18.86
CA GLU A 265 22.23 -5.69 19.51
C GLU A 265 22.99 -6.65 20.43
N LEU A 266 24.18 -7.11 20.05
CA LEU A 266 25.07 -7.89 20.90
C LEU A 266 25.64 -7.07 22.06
N GLY A 267 25.71 -5.73 21.95
CA GLY A 267 26.32 -4.86 22.94
C GLY A 267 27.83 -4.97 23.00
N ILE A 268 28.48 -5.34 21.87
CA ILE A 268 29.94 -5.47 21.75
C ILE A 268 30.54 -4.24 21.08
N ALA A 269 31.82 -4.02 21.34
CA ALA A 269 32.55 -2.88 20.77
C ALA A 269 32.79 -3.05 19.26
N GLU A 270 32.97 -1.94 18.54
CA GLU A 270 33.23 -1.96 17.10
C GLU A 270 34.55 -2.64 16.71
N ASP A 271 35.50 -2.73 17.62
CA ASP A 271 36.79 -3.39 17.47
C ASP A 271 36.81 -4.84 17.94
N ALA A 272 35.66 -5.39 18.41
CA ALA A 272 35.56 -6.78 18.83
C ALA A 272 35.96 -7.73 17.72
N GLU A 273 36.71 -8.76 18.06
CA GLU A 273 37.20 -9.81 17.13
C GLU A 273 36.37 -11.10 17.25
N GLU A 274 35.66 -11.28 18.36
CA GLU A 274 34.82 -12.45 18.59
C GLU A 274 33.55 -12.08 19.37
N PHE A 275 32.53 -12.90 19.24
CA PHE A 275 31.37 -12.92 20.15
C PHE A 275 30.98 -14.36 20.43
N LYS A 276 30.26 -14.57 21.53
CA LYS A 276 29.88 -15.92 21.98
C LYS A 276 28.38 -16.00 22.16
N VAL A 277 27.79 -17.07 21.66
CA VAL A 277 26.37 -17.38 21.82
C VAL A 277 26.19 -18.64 22.64
N GLY A 278 24.95 -18.94 23.00
CA GLY A 278 24.60 -20.04 23.90
C GLY A 278 24.22 -19.55 25.30
N MET A 279 23.58 -20.41 26.07
CA MET A 279 23.14 -20.09 27.44
C MET A 279 24.31 -19.71 28.35
N ASP A 280 25.43 -20.37 28.17
CA ASP A 280 26.69 -20.23 28.91
C ASP A 280 27.82 -19.56 28.10
N TYR A 281 27.48 -18.94 26.96
CA TYR A 281 28.46 -18.37 26.02
C TYR A 281 29.52 -19.37 25.53
N SER A 282 29.13 -20.61 25.31
CA SER A 282 30.03 -21.71 24.94
C SER A 282 30.37 -21.76 23.44
N TYR A 283 29.59 -21.11 22.58
CA TYR A 283 29.79 -21.14 21.13
C TYR A 283 30.41 -19.83 20.63
N PRO A 284 31.73 -19.80 20.37
CA PRO A 284 32.42 -18.61 19.86
C PRO A 284 32.22 -18.48 18.35
N TYR A 285 32.00 -17.23 17.91
CA TYR A 285 32.09 -16.82 16.52
C TYR A 285 33.19 -15.78 16.36
N GLN A 286 34.02 -15.94 15.35
CA GLN A 286 35.05 -14.97 14.98
C GLN A 286 34.45 -13.96 13.99
N ILE A 287 34.67 -12.67 14.23
CA ILE A 287 34.19 -11.60 13.37
C ILE A 287 35.19 -11.38 12.25
N ALA A 288 34.89 -11.86 11.05
CA ALA A 288 35.72 -11.66 9.86
C ALA A 288 35.74 -10.21 9.39
N GLY A 289 34.68 -9.47 9.69
CA GLY A 289 34.54 -8.05 9.40
C GLY A 289 33.12 -7.54 9.65
N ILE A 290 32.94 -6.26 9.35
CA ILE A 290 31.70 -5.56 9.61
C ILE A 290 31.18 -4.93 8.33
N TYR A 291 29.92 -5.18 8.02
CA TYR A 291 29.18 -4.50 6.96
C TYR A 291 28.35 -3.34 7.52
N ARG A 292 28.18 -2.30 6.69
CA ARG A 292 27.19 -1.27 6.98
C ARG A 292 25.80 -1.90 7.05
N ASP A 293 24.90 -1.29 7.83
CA ASP A 293 23.50 -1.71 7.88
C ASP A 293 22.86 -1.59 6.50
N PHE A 294 22.11 -2.62 6.12
CA PHE A 294 21.33 -2.69 4.91
C PHE A 294 19.93 -3.16 5.22
N GLN A 295 18.96 -2.80 4.37
CA GLN A 295 17.56 -3.18 4.57
C GLN A 295 17.37 -4.66 4.25
N ILE A 296 16.70 -5.36 5.16
CA ILE A 296 16.34 -6.78 5.00
C ILE A 296 14.81 -6.86 4.94
N GLY A 297 14.31 -7.46 3.87
CA GLY A 297 12.88 -7.52 3.59
C GLY A 297 12.31 -6.21 3.07
N SER A 298 11.16 -5.80 3.60
CA SER A 298 10.47 -4.58 3.18
C SER A 298 11.15 -3.33 3.74
N ALA A 299 11.11 -2.22 2.97
CA ALA A 299 11.54 -0.90 3.44
C ALA A 299 10.81 -0.41 4.71
N LEU A 300 9.72 -1.06 5.10
CA LEU A 300 8.97 -0.80 6.32
C LEU A 300 9.44 -1.63 7.52
N ASP A 301 10.27 -2.64 7.29
CA ASP A 301 10.77 -3.49 8.36
C ASP A 301 11.80 -2.73 9.21
N LYS A 302 11.84 -3.09 10.49
CA LYS A 302 12.86 -2.53 11.39
C LYS A 302 14.24 -3.09 10.99
N PRO A 303 15.32 -2.35 11.26
CA PRO A 303 16.67 -2.88 11.12
C PRO A 303 16.82 -4.23 11.82
N GLN A 304 17.52 -5.15 11.21
CA GLN A 304 17.68 -6.51 11.70
C GLN A 304 19.17 -6.86 11.78
N SER A 305 19.52 -7.72 12.73
CA SER A 305 20.85 -8.27 12.83
C SER A 305 21.10 -9.25 11.70
N ALA A 306 22.20 -9.04 10.97
CA ALA A 306 22.62 -9.88 9.86
C ALA A 306 23.94 -10.59 10.18
N MET A 307 24.02 -11.84 9.77
CA MET A 307 25.21 -12.67 9.80
C MET A 307 25.46 -13.18 8.38
N LEU A 308 26.66 -12.93 7.84
CA LEU A 308 27.00 -13.26 6.47
C LEU A 308 28.16 -14.26 6.50
N TRP A 309 27.95 -15.42 5.93
CA TRP A 309 28.98 -16.44 5.74
C TRP A 309 29.51 -16.39 4.31
N GLN A 310 30.79 -16.13 4.19
CA GLN A 310 31.46 -16.18 2.91
C GLN A 310 32.16 -17.53 2.78
N THR A 311 31.80 -18.30 1.74
CA THR A 311 32.39 -19.61 1.47
C THR A 311 32.51 -19.83 -0.03
N ASP A 312 33.65 -20.45 -0.45
CA ASP A 312 33.84 -20.83 -1.84
C ASP A 312 33.19 -22.18 -2.18
N ASP A 313 32.75 -22.92 -1.15
CA ASP A 313 32.12 -24.24 -1.28
C ASP A 313 30.57 -24.14 -1.40
N ILE A 314 30.04 -22.97 -1.72
CA ILE A 314 28.61 -22.74 -1.80
C ILE A 314 27.88 -23.67 -2.75
N ALA A 315 28.53 -24.09 -3.84
CA ALA A 315 27.98 -25.05 -4.79
C ALA A 315 27.69 -26.43 -4.14
N ASP A 316 28.48 -26.79 -3.11
CA ASP A 316 28.31 -28.04 -2.36
C ASP A 316 27.22 -27.95 -1.28
N MET A 317 26.88 -26.74 -0.86
CA MET A 317 25.83 -26.49 0.15
C MET A 317 24.40 -26.45 -0.42
N TYR A 318 24.20 -26.63 -1.74
CA TYR A 318 22.94 -26.48 -2.42
C TYR A 318 22.40 -25.04 -2.31
N PRO A 319 22.86 -24.12 -3.16
CA PRO A 319 22.46 -22.71 -3.10
C PRO A 319 20.96 -22.55 -3.37
N TRP A 320 20.36 -21.51 -2.78
CA TRP A 320 18.94 -21.18 -2.99
C TRP A 320 18.74 -20.19 -4.13
N ASN A 321 19.73 -19.36 -4.37
CA ASN A 321 19.66 -18.25 -5.32
C ASN A 321 20.87 -18.25 -6.25
N ILE A 322 20.63 -17.84 -7.50
CA ILE A 322 21.65 -17.47 -8.49
C ILE A 322 21.43 -15.98 -8.79
N LEU A 323 22.48 -15.16 -8.57
CA LEU A 323 22.46 -13.74 -8.90
C LEU A 323 23.29 -13.47 -10.14
#